data_447cb8547a0861f171a350cbc76f3127
#
_entry.id   447cb8547a0861f171a350cbc76f3127
#
_cell.length_a   1.000
_cell.length_b   1.000
_cell.length_c   1.000
_cell.angle_alpha   90.00
_cell.angle_beta   90.00
_cell.angle_gamma   90.00
#
_symmetry.space_group_name_H-M   'P 1'
#
loop_
_entity.id
_entity.type
_entity.pdbx_description
1 polymer ?
#
loop_
_entity_poly.entity_id
_entity_poly.type
_entity_poly.pdbx_seq_one_letter_code
_entity_poly.pdbx_strand_id
1 'polypeptide(L)'
;MAGELLISAGPGEWRAAWVDGGEAVELYVERGDTKPAGSIHLGRVVRIVPGLDAALVDIGDERPGFLPLRDVPEGIKAEEGARLVVEVRREAWAEKAPRLTAKVDAPGLAVRLDPPAQLFPTPGLAAALALRLPAVPHQVTTDDSAVLAELRSAFREAEIAQPAADEGPIDLGAAFDAALAPSLALRGGGTVHIEEARATTLIDVDTGTPESGSAERAALAANRAAAGLIARQLRLRNIGGPVVIDFVGLDRRAARERVRHALEAALANDPAKPQLLGWTRLGHIELVRPRRGRSLADALLEPNSRARQPVAVAHEALHRLQREARANPAANWRLIAAPAVAAALRGAAAPALQALETRLGRRIAIEAGPDREGFDIAPL
;
A
#
# COMPACT_ATOMS: atom_id res chain seq x y z
N MET A 1 16.97 1.71 14.58
CA MET A 1 17.68 2.63 13.66
C MET A 1 16.68 3.70 13.26
N ALA A 2 17.12 4.95 13.25
CA ALA A 2 16.26 6.06 12.88
C ALA A 2 16.14 6.08 11.36
N GLY A 3 14.95 5.82 10.83
CA GLY A 3 14.70 5.84 9.39
C GLY A 3 14.25 7.21 8.90
N GLU A 4 14.34 7.42 7.61
CA GLU A 4 13.87 8.61 6.91
C GLU A 4 12.55 8.30 6.21
N LEU A 5 11.67 9.29 6.13
CA LEU A 5 10.41 9.19 5.41
C LEU A 5 10.41 10.20 4.25
N LEU A 6 10.37 9.69 3.03
CA LEU A 6 10.20 10.50 1.83
C LEU A 6 8.74 10.50 1.42
N ILE A 7 8.14 11.66 1.18
CA ILE A 7 6.74 11.80 0.80
C ILE A 7 6.62 12.65 -0.47
N SER A 8 6.07 12.06 -1.51
CA SER A 8 5.61 12.77 -2.70
C SER A 8 4.10 12.95 -2.60
N ALA A 9 3.67 14.18 -2.33
CA ALA A 9 2.27 14.52 -2.14
C ALA A 9 1.66 15.03 -3.44
N GLY A 10 0.77 14.25 -4.02
CA GLY A 10 -0.02 14.61 -5.17
C GLY A 10 -1.47 14.92 -4.84
N PRO A 11 -2.24 15.36 -5.83
CA PRO A 11 -3.66 15.61 -5.66
C PRO A 11 -4.40 14.31 -5.29
N GLY A 12 -4.95 14.25 -4.08
CA GLY A 12 -5.75 13.12 -3.61
C GLY A 12 -5.01 11.82 -3.33
N GLU A 13 -3.68 11.75 -3.55
CA GLU A 13 -2.86 10.56 -3.26
C GLU A 13 -1.49 10.98 -2.72
N TRP A 14 -1.01 10.30 -1.70
CA TRP A 14 0.37 10.37 -1.24
C TRP A 14 1.08 9.07 -1.56
N ARG A 15 2.31 9.20 -2.04
CA ARG A 15 3.27 8.11 -2.15
C ARG A 15 4.40 8.37 -1.18
N ALA A 16 4.76 7.36 -0.39
CA ALA A 16 5.84 7.52 0.56
C ALA A 16 6.76 6.31 0.56
N ALA A 17 8.02 6.54 0.94
CA ALA A 17 9.01 5.52 1.15
C ALA A 17 9.63 5.68 2.53
N TRP A 18 9.66 4.60 3.31
CA TRP A 18 10.52 4.50 4.47
C TRP A 18 11.89 4.04 4.02
N VAL A 19 12.88 4.87 4.28
CA VAL A 19 14.27 4.65 3.89
C VAL A 19 15.10 4.30 5.10
N ASP A 20 15.88 3.23 4.99
CA ASP A 20 16.84 2.80 6.01
C ASP A 20 18.17 2.49 5.32
N GLY A 21 19.25 3.13 5.76
CA GLY A 21 20.56 2.98 5.14
C GLY A 21 20.64 3.41 3.67
N GLY A 22 19.84 4.40 3.27
CA GLY A 22 19.78 4.94 1.89
C GLY A 22 18.96 4.09 0.91
N GLU A 23 18.30 3.03 1.39
CA GLU A 23 17.46 2.17 0.56
C GLU A 23 16.00 2.19 1.02
N ALA A 24 15.05 2.26 0.09
CA ALA A 24 13.64 2.08 0.41
C ALA A 24 13.38 0.65 0.91
N VAL A 25 12.81 0.53 2.11
CA VAL A 25 12.48 -0.75 2.74
C VAL A 25 10.98 -0.95 2.94
N GLU A 26 10.18 0.11 2.92
CA GLU A 26 8.72 0.06 2.87
C GLU A 26 8.20 1.14 1.93
N LEU A 27 7.16 0.82 1.16
CA LEU A 27 6.46 1.76 0.28
C LEU A 27 4.99 1.86 0.71
N TYR A 28 4.46 3.06 0.64
CA TYR A 28 3.10 3.38 1.04
C TYR A 28 2.38 4.17 -0.04
N VAL A 29 1.10 3.87 -0.22
CA VAL A 29 0.15 4.65 -1.03
C VAL A 29 -1.04 4.97 -0.16
N GLU A 30 -1.35 6.24 -0.01
CA GLU A 30 -2.52 6.70 0.73
C GLU A 30 -3.37 7.58 -0.18
N ARG A 31 -4.68 7.32 -0.21
CA ARG A 31 -5.67 8.09 -0.97
C ARG A 31 -6.71 8.68 -0.05
N GLY A 32 -7.14 9.91 -0.35
CA GLY A 32 -8.11 10.61 0.46
C GLY A 32 -9.54 10.03 0.44
N ASP A 33 -9.84 9.18 -0.55
CA ASP A 33 -11.12 8.47 -0.71
C ASP A 33 -11.18 7.15 0.05
N THR A 34 -10.08 6.67 0.59
CA THR A 34 -10.06 5.44 1.39
C THR A 34 -10.66 5.68 2.78
N LYS A 35 -11.22 4.62 3.34
CA LYS A 35 -11.67 4.60 4.74
C LYS A 35 -10.65 3.82 5.57
N PRO A 36 -9.59 4.49 6.04
CA PRO A 36 -8.49 3.82 6.73
C PRO A 36 -8.94 3.22 8.05
N ALA A 37 -8.20 2.22 8.52
CA ALA A 37 -8.37 1.70 9.87
C ALA A 37 -8.25 2.85 10.90
N GLY A 38 -9.14 2.85 11.90
CA GLY A 38 -9.28 3.94 12.87
C GLY A 38 -10.26 5.05 12.47
N SER A 39 -10.74 5.09 11.23
CA SER A 39 -11.79 6.06 10.83
C SER A 39 -13.14 5.72 11.48
N ILE A 40 -13.84 6.75 11.93
CA ILE A 40 -15.12 6.62 12.65
C ILE A 40 -16.26 7.17 11.79
N HIS A 41 -17.29 6.36 11.63
CA HIS A 41 -18.44 6.63 10.77
C HIS A 41 -19.76 6.46 11.52
N LEU A 42 -20.76 7.22 11.13
CA LEU A 42 -22.14 6.90 11.39
C LEU A 42 -22.63 6.01 10.26
N GLY A 43 -22.84 4.75 10.54
CA GLY A 43 -23.32 3.78 9.57
C GLY A 43 -24.81 3.43 9.79
N ARG A 44 -25.41 2.85 8.76
CA ARG A 44 -26.74 2.27 8.80
C ARG A 44 -26.67 0.76 8.67
N VAL A 45 -27.26 0.02 9.58
CA VAL A 45 -27.38 -1.43 9.46
C VAL A 45 -28.30 -1.74 8.27
N VAL A 46 -27.74 -2.38 7.24
CA VAL A 46 -28.48 -2.75 6.03
C VAL A 46 -29.00 -4.19 6.09
N ARG A 47 -28.34 -5.05 6.86
CA ARG A 47 -28.77 -6.44 7.01
C ARG A 47 -28.12 -7.10 8.24
N ILE A 48 -28.90 -7.96 8.92
CA ILE A 48 -28.37 -8.91 9.92
C ILE A 48 -28.08 -10.23 9.23
N VAL A 49 -26.96 -10.84 9.56
CA VAL A 49 -26.51 -12.15 9.04
C VAL A 49 -26.38 -13.12 10.21
N PRO A 50 -27.49 -13.79 10.63
CA PRO A 50 -27.47 -14.62 11.83
C PRO A 50 -26.44 -15.76 11.79
N GLY A 51 -26.25 -16.37 10.61
CA GLY A 51 -25.29 -17.47 10.44
C GLY A 51 -23.81 -17.07 10.62
N LEU A 52 -23.50 -15.76 10.65
CA LEU A 52 -22.16 -15.22 10.89
C LEU A 52 -22.07 -14.44 12.20
N ASP A 53 -23.16 -14.38 12.97
CA ASP A 53 -23.27 -13.53 14.17
C ASP A 53 -22.77 -12.09 13.90
N ALA A 54 -23.28 -11.48 12.83
CA ALA A 54 -22.81 -10.20 12.34
C ALA A 54 -23.92 -9.33 11.71
N ALA A 55 -23.67 -8.03 11.67
CA ALA A 55 -24.44 -7.06 10.90
C ALA A 55 -23.61 -6.55 9.72
N LEU A 56 -24.27 -6.27 8.61
CA LEU A 56 -23.72 -5.50 7.50
C LEU A 56 -24.15 -4.03 7.68
N VAL A 57 -23.17 -3.13 7.68
CA VAL A 57 -23.37 -1.71 7.98
C VAL A 57 -22.89 -0.87 6.81
N ASP A 58 -23.77 -0.08 6.22
CA ASP A 58 -23.41 0.91 5.20
C ASP A 58 -22.68 2.08 5.88
N ILE A 59 -21.42 2.30 5.49
CA ILE A 59 -20.57 3.41 5.91
C ILE A 59 -20.21 4.34 4.75
N GLY A 60 -20.91 4.21 3.61
CA GLY A 60 -20.62 4.96 2.37
C GLY A 60 -19.38 4.43 1.64
N ASP A 61 -19.07 3.15 1.76
CA ASP A 61 -18.08 2.46 0.95
C ASP A 61 -18.79 1.65 -0.16
N GLU A 62 -18.04 1.15 -1.16
CA GLU A 62 -18.62 0.31 -2.22
C GLU A 62 -19.36 -0.91 -1.68
N ARG A 63 -18.91 -1.42 -0.54
CA ARG A 63 -19.51 -2.58 0.13
C ARG A 63 -19.82 -2.27 1.58
N PRO A 64 -20.98 -2.72 2.10
CA PRO A 64 -21.27 -2.60 3.52
C PRO A 64 -20.21 -3.27 4.37
N GLY A 65 -19.81 -2.61 5.46
CA GLY A 65 -18.83 -3.12 6.40
C GLY A 65 -19.37 -4.27 7.24
N PHE A 66 -18.51 -5.21 7.59
CA PHE A 66 -18.81 -6.37 8.43
C PHE A 66 -18.61 -6.02 9.91
N LEU A 67 -19.69 -6.00 10.69
CA LEU A 67 -19.70 -5.75 12.12
C LEU A 67 -20.10 -7.02 12.88
N PRO A 68 -19.18 -7.71 13.57
CA PRO A 68 -19.52 -8.81 14.45
C PRO A 68 -20.46 -8.32 15.57
N LEU A 69 -21.53 -9.05 15.90
CA LEU A 69 -22.46 -8.62 16.95
C LEU A 69 -21.81 -8.56 18.33
N ARG A 70 -20.79 -9.36 18.59
CA ARG A 70 -19.95 -9.27 19.81
C ARG A 70 -19.16 -7.97 19.95
N ASP A 71 -18.98 -7.24 18.84
CA ASP A 71 -18.29 -5.94 18.80
C ASP A 71 -19.29 -4.77 18.91
N VAL A 72 -20.58 -5.06 19.19
CA VAL A 72 -21.62 -4.09 19.54
C VAL A 72 -21.68 -3.98 21.06
N PRO A 73 -21.65 -2.77 21.65
CA PRO A 73 -21.77 -2.59 23.09
C PRO A 73 -23.12 -3.09 23.64
N GLU A 74 -23.12 -3.55 24.90
CA GLU A 74 -24.35 -3.92 25.59
C GLU A 74 -25.34 -2.75 25.64
N GLY A 75 -26.60 -3.04 25.43
CA GLY A 75 -27.69 -2.05 25.40
C GLY A 75 -27.89 -1.36 24.05
N ILE A 76 -27.01 -1.56 23.08
CA ILE A 76 -27.17 -1.09 21.70
C ILE A 76 -27.75 -2.23 20.84
N LYS A 77 -28.87 -1.95 20.15
CA LYS A 77 -29.46 -2.94 19.25
C LYS A 77 -28.97 -2.71 17.82
N ALA A 78 -28.35 -3.74 17.25
CA ALA A 78 -28.00 -3.78 15.84
C ALA A 78 -29.15 -4.41 15.05
N GLU A 79 -30.23 -3.64 14.80
CA GLU A 79 -31.37 -4.06 13.99
C GLU A 79 -31.29 -3.42 12.60
N GLU A 80 -31.92 -4.01 11.59
CA GLU A 80 -31.96 -3.44 10.24
C GLU A 80 -32.55 -2.03 10.25
N GLY A 81 -31.88 -1.09 9.60
CA GLY A 81 -32.20 0.33 9.63
C GLY A 81 -31.60 1.10 10.82
N ALA A 82 -31.08 0.43 11.84
CA ALA A 82 -30.46 1.09 13.00
C ALA A 82 -29.25 1.91 12.59
N ARG A 83 -29.04 3.02 13.30
CA ARG A 83 -27.91 3.92 13.13
C ARG A 83 -26.86 3.59 14.17
N LEU A 84 -25.66 3.28 13.75
CA LEU A 84 -24.56 2.91 14.64
C LEU A 84 -23.32 3.75 14.37
N VAL A 85 -22.68 4.21 15.44
CA VAL A 85 -21.32 4.72 15.34
C VAL A 85 -20.38 3.53 15.28
N VAL A 86 -19.57 3.47 14.25
CA VAL A 86 -18.62 2.36 14.01
C VAL A 86 -17.26 2.88 13.64
N GLU A 87 -16.24 2.16 14.05
CA GLU A 87 -14.85 2.37 13.69
C GLU A 87 -14.41 1.29 12.70
N VAL A 88 -13.65 1.66 11.69
CA VAL A 88 -13.02 0.70 10.77
C VAL A 88 -11.81 0.08 11.45
N ARG A 89 -11.88 -1.21 11.76
CA ARG A 89 -10.76 -1.99 12.33
C ARG A 89 -9.83 -2.57 11.28
N ARG A 90 -10.35 -2.79 10.11
CA ARG A 90 -9.60 -3.24 8.93
C ARG A 90 -10.30 -2.73 7.69
N GLU A 91 -9.52 -2.15 6.80
CA GLU A 91 -9.97 -1.66 5.51
C GLU A 91 -10.58 -2.77 4.63
N ALA A 92 -11.41 -2.37 3.68
CA ALA A 92 -11.84 -3.25 2.60
C ALA A 92 -10.61 -3.77 1.85
N TRP A 93 -10.60 -5.06 1.50
CA TRP A 93 -9.48 -5.66 0.79
C TRP A 93 -9.98 -6.73 -0.18
N ALA A 94 -9.63 -6.59 -1.44
CA ALA A 94 -10.10 -7.45 -2.52
C ALA A 94 -11.64 -7.60 -2.46
N GLU A 95 -12.14 -8.83 -2.30
CA GLU A 95 -13.58 -9.09 -2.17
C GLU A 95 -14.09 -8.99 -0.71
N LYS A 96 -13.21 -8.72 0.26
CA LYS A 96 -13.58 -8.64 1.67
C LYS A 96 -14.04 -7.24 2.04
N ALA A 97 -15.21 -7.13 2.62
CA ALA A 97 -15.75 -5.91 3.20
C ALA A 97 -14.85 -5.38 4.33
N PRO A 98 -14.88 -4.06 4.61
CA PRO A 98 -14.20 -3.50 5.76
C PRO A 98 -14.75 -4.14 7.05
N ARG A 99 -13.87 -4.42 8.01
CA ARG A 99 -14.27 -4.93 9.31
C ARG A 99 -14.48 -3.78 10.27
N LEU A 100 -15.61 -3.78 10.94
CA LEU A 100 -16.06 -2.73 11.83
C LEU A 100 -16.09 -3.20 13.30
N THR A 101 -16.07 -2.24 14.21
CA THR A 101 -16.48 -2.37 15.61
C THR A 101 -17.38 -1.21 15.99
N ALA A 102 -18.39 -1.45 16.82
CA ALA A 102 -19.19 -0.39 17.44
C ALA A 102 -18.70 -0.06 18.87
N LYS A 103 -17.65 -0.74 19.37
CA LYS A 103 -16.96 -0.39 20.62
C LYS A 103 -16.02 0.77 20.35
N VAL A 104 -16.59 1.96 20.19
CA VAL A 104 -15.89 3.20 19.87
C VAL A 104 -15.84 4.06 21.13
N ASP A 105 -14.65 4.48 21.51
CA ASP A 105 -14.48 5.46 22.60
C ASP A 105 -14.74 6.88 22.06
N ALA A 106 -16.01 7.22 21.93
CA ALA A 106 -16.46 8.51 21.42
C ALA A 106 -17.58 9.06 22.32
N PRO A 107 -17.24 9.53 23.53
CA PRO A 107 -18.25 10.02 24.46
C PRO A 107 -18.93 11.28 23.89
N GLY A 108 -20.27 11.27 23.89
CA GLY A 108 -21.08 12.48 23.63
C GLY A 108 -21.42 12.79 22.18
N LEU A 109 -21.22 11.85 21.25
CA LEU A 109 -21.68 12.01 19.85
C LEU A 109 -23.20 11.88 19.76
N ALA A 110 -23.93 12.95 20.07
CA ALA A 110 -25.32 13.12 19.66
C ALA A 110 -25.33 13.47 18.15
N VAL A 111 -25.36 12.44 17.30
CA VAL A 111 -25.21 12.66 15.86
C VAL A 111 -26.56 12.99 15.23
N ARG A 112 -26.69 14.22 14.74
CA ARG A 112 -27.86 14.70 13.98
C ARG A 112 -27.70 14.47 12.46
N LEU A 113 -26.64 13.78 12.04
CA LEU A 113 -26.36 13.50 10.64
C LEU A 113 -27.16 12.28 10.15
N ASP A 114 -27.47 12.23 8.86
CA ASP A 114 -28.01 11.03 8.23
C ASP A 114 -26.88 10.11 7.78
N PRO A 115 -26.96 8.78 8.11
CA PRO A 115 -25.98 7.82 7.65
C PRO A 115 -26.16 7.49 6.16
N PRO A 116 -25.08 7.14 5.43
CA PRO A 116 -23.72 7.06 5.94
C PRO A 116 -23.06 8.43 6.06
N ALA A 117 -22.37 8.69 7.18
CA ALA A 117 -21.62 9.91 7.39
C ALA A 117 -20.34 9.66 8.16
N GLN A 118 -19.27 10.33 7.77
CA GLN A 118 -18.04 10.33 8.54
C GLN A 118 -18.16 11.29 9.72
N LEU A 119 -17.88 10.80 10.92
CA LEU A 119 -18.11 11.56 12.15
C LEU A 119 -16.91 12.39 12.61
N PHE A 120 -15.73 11.87 12.37
CA PHE A 120 -14.50 12.61 12.60
C PHE A 120 -13.80 12.81 11.27
N PRO A 121 -13.13 13.94 11.08
CA PRO A 121 -12.24 14.05 9.94
C PRO A 121 -11.34 12.83 10.00
N THR A 122 -11.22 12.13 8.89
CA THR A 122 -10.20 11.10 8.75
C THR A 122 -8.91 11.72 9.24
N PRO A 123 -8.10 11.02 10.08
CA PRO A 123 -6.74 11.48 10.31
C PRO A 123 -6.19 11.87 8.95
N GLY A 124 -5.67 13.08 8.81
CA GLY A 124 -5.10 13.51 7.55
C GLY A 124 -4.17 12.44 6.99
N LEU A 125 -3.90 12.44 5.71
CA LEU A 125 -3.07 11.39 5.08
C LEU A 125 -1.76 11.14 5.82
N ALA A 126 -1.15 12.21 6.38
CA ALA A 126 0.06 12.11 7.20
C ALA A 126 -0.17 11.34 8.52
N ALA A 127 -1.28 11.58 9.20
CA ALA A 127 -1.59 10.89 10.45
C ALA A 127 -1.96 9.41 10.19
N ALA A 128 -2.70 9.12 9.11
CA ALA A 128 -3.00 7.76 8.67
C ALA A 128 -1.71 6.99 8.34
N LEU A 129 -0.78 7.64 7.66
CA LEU A 129 0.54 7.08 7.35
C LEU A 129 1.35 6.82 8.62
N ALA A 130 1.35 7.77 9.58
CA ALA A 130 2.08 7.64 10.85
C ALA A 130 1.69 6.40 11.65
N LEU A 131 0.42 5.98 11.61
CA LEU A 131 -0.06 4.75 12.27
C LEU A 131 0.51 3.46 11.66
N ARG A 132 1.04 3.52 10.46
CA ARG A 132 1.55 2.35 9.70
C ARG A 132 3.06 2.23 9.72
N LEU A 133 3.78 3.31 10.02
CA LEU A 133 5.23 3.31 10.03
C LEU A 133 5.82 2.33 11.04
N PRO A 134 7.00 1.75 10.76
CA PRO A 134 7.67 0.81 11.66
C PRO A 134 8.20 1.48 12.93
N ALA A 135 8.48 2.78 12.87
CA ALA A 135 8.99 3.59 13.96
C ALA A 135 8.73 5.09 13.69
N VAL A 136 9.02 5.94 14.66
CA VAL A 136 9.04 7.40 14.45
C VAL A 136 10.23 7.75 13.55
N PRO A 137 10.02 8.46 12.42
CA PRO A 137 11.12 8.88 11.56
C PRO A 137 11.96 9.96 12.27
N HIS A 138 13.26 10.00 12.01
CA HIS A 138 14.08 11.13 12.47
C HIS A 138 13.98 12.31 11.50
N GLN A 139 13.75 12.03 10.23
CA GLN A 139 13.57 13.03 9.18
C GLN A 139 12.37 12.68 8.31
N VAL A 140 11.59 13.69 7.93
CA VAL A 140 10.53 13.59 6.93
C VAL A 140 10.77 14.63 5.85
N THR A 141 10.92 14.18 4.63
CA THR A 141 11.13 15.06 3.47
C THR A 141 9.93 15.01 2.55
N THR A 142 9.40 16.16 2.17
CA THR A 142 8.29 16.28 1.21
C THR A 142 8.53 17.38 0.20
N ASP A 143 8.10 17.13 -1.02
CA ASP A 143 8.15 18.12 -2.12
C ASP A 143 6.93 19.04 -2.17
N ASP A 144 5.95 18.89 -1.28
CA ASP A 144 4.74 19.72 -1.24
C ASP A 144 4.63 20.56 0.04
N SER A 145 4.81 21.88 -0.11
CA SER A 145 4.67 22.82 1.01
C SER A 145 3.27 22.87 1.63
N ALA A 146 2.23 22.49 0.88
CA ALA A 146 0.85 22.52 1.39
C ALA A 146 0.61 21.49 2.51
N VAL A 147 1.40 20.41 2.57
CA VAL A 147 1.24 19.36 3.59
C VAL A 147 2.17 19.52 4.79
N LEU A 148 3.06 20.53 4.81
CA LEU A 148 4.04 20.72 5.88
C LEU A 148 3.40 20.88 7.27
N ALA A 149 2.28 21.58 7.36
CA ALA A 149 1.60 21.78 8.65
C ALA A 149 1.04 20.46 9.19
N GLU A 150 0.48 19.65 8.32
CA GLU A 150 -0.03 18.31 8.66
C GLU A 150 1.09 17.38 9.09
N LEU A 151 2.21 17.36 8.35
CA LEU A 151 3.40 16.57 8.67
C LEU A 151 4.00 16.94 10.02
N ARG A 152 4.13 18.24 10.31
CA ARG A 152 4.60 18.73 11.63
C ARG A 152 3.67 18.31 12.77
N SER A 153 2.38 18.25 12.51
CA SER A 153 1.40 17.78 13.50
C SER A 153 1.51 16.28 13.75
N ALA A 154 1.70 15.50 12.68
CA ALA A 154 1.77 14.03 12.75
C ALA A 154 3.12 13.52 13.28
N PHE A 155 4.24 14.18 12.90
CA PHE A 155 5.61 13.77 13.20
C PHE A 155 6.35 14.82 14.02
N ARG A 156 5.86 15.05 15.24
CA ARG A 156 6.33 16.15 16.11
C ARG A 156 7.80 16.07 16.50
N GLU A 157 8.37 14.87 16.52
CA GLU A 157 9.75 14.62 16.93
C GLU A 157 10.72 14.53 15.73
N ALA A 158 10.18 14.56 14.50
CA ALA A 158 10.97 14.48 13.29
C ALA A 158 11.40 15.84 12.77
N GLU A 159 12.57 15.91 12.15
CA GLU A 159 12.95 17.03 11.31
C GLU A 159 12.11 17.02 10.03
N ILE A 160 11.36 18.08 9.75
CA ILE A 160 10.55 18.21 8.54
C ILE A 160 11.26 19.10 7.56
N ALA A 161 11.71 18.50 6.45
CA ALA A 161 12.49 19.15 5.41
C ALA A 161 11.75 19.17 4.06
N GLN A 162 12.21 20.04 3.18
CA GLN A 162 11.93 20.00 1.73
C GLN A 162 13.24 19.69 1.01
N PRO A 163 13.19 19.05 -0.18
CA PRO A 163 14.38 18.86 -0.99
C PRO A 163 15.09 20.19 -1.24
N ALA A 164 16.40 20.18 -1.31
CA ALA A 164 17.17 21.35 -1.71
C ALA A 164 16.77 21.76 -3.15
N ALA A 165 16.94 23.02 -3.48
CA ALA A 165 16.48 23.57 -4.77
C ALA A 165 17.12 22.88 -5.98
N ASP A 166 18.31 22.32 -5.81
CA ASP A 166 19.09 21.59 -6.81
C ASP A 166 18.78 20.07 -6.87
N GLU A 167 18.11 19.52 -5.84
CA GLU A 167 17.74 18.10 -5.80
C GLU A 167 16.46 17.78 -6.60
N GLY A 168 15.67 18.78 -6.90
CA GLY A 168 14.39 18.62 -7.59
C GLY A 168 13.30 17.95 -6.73
N PRO A 169 12.14 17.63 -7.32
CA PRO A 169 11.04 17.01 -6.61
C PRO A 169 11.33 15.54 -6.32
N ILE A 170 10.79 15.02 -5.21
CA ILE A 170 10.89 13.61 -4.84
C ILE A 170 10.18 12.74 -5.88
N ASP A 171 10.92 11.85 -6.54
CA ASP A 171 10.37 10.89 -7.48
C ASP A 171 10.49 9.47 -6.96
N LEU A 172 9.38 8.90 -6.54
CA LEU A 172 9.27 7.53 -6.07
C LEU A 172 8.85 6.53 -7.16
N GLY A 173 8.57 7.01 -8.39
CA GLY A 173 8.02 6.18 -9.47
C GLY A 173 8.86 4.93 -9.73
N ALA A 174 10.16 5.10 -9.93
CA ALA A 174 11.08 3.97 -10.18
C ALA A 174 11.11 2.95 -9.02
N ALA A 175 10.99 3.40 -7.76
CA ALA A 175 10.95 2.50 -6.61
C ALA A 175 9.65 1.67 -6.58
N PHE A 176 8.51 2.30 -6.92
CA PHE A 176 7.22 1.61 -7.03
C PHE A 176 7.21 0.61 -8.19
N ASP A 177 7.74 0.99 -9.36
CA ASP A 177 7.83 0.09 -10.52
C ASP A 177 8.73 -1.11 -10.24
N ALA A 178 9.90 -0.89 -9.66
CA ALA A 178 10.79 -1.97 -9.24
C ALA A 178 10.13 -2.89 -8.18
N ALA A 179 9.35 -2.32 -7.25
CA ALA A 179 8.64 -3.12 -6.25
C ALA A 179 7.46 -3.91 -6.83
N LEU A 180 6.91 -3.52 -7.97
CA LEU A 180 5.83 -4.27 -8.65
C LEU A 180 6.37 -5.30 -9.66
N ALA A 181 7.67 -5.30 -9.93
CA ALA A 181 8.29 -6.25 -10.86
C ALA A 181 8.09 -7.69 -10.35
N PRO A 182 7.57 -8.62 -11.18
CA PRO A 182 7.30 -10.00 -10.74
C PRO A 182 8.59 -10.80 -10.55
N SER A 183 9.67 -10.37 -11.20
CA SER A 183 10.94 -11.10 -11.24
C SER A 183 12.08 -10.16 -10.87
N LEU A 184 12.95 -10.62 -10.02
CA LEU A 184 14.05 -9.85 -9.45
C LEU A 184 15.36 -10.60 -9.62
N ALA A 185 16.36 -9.93 -10.17
CA ALA A 185 17.68 -10.50 -10.32
C ALA A 185 18.38 -10.69 -8.96
N LEU A 186 19.04 -11.82 -8.77
CA LEU A 186 19.89 -12.09 -7.63
C LEU A 186 21.32 -11.59 -7.87
N ARG A 187 21.92 -11.02 -6.83
CA ARG A 187 23.36 -10.75 -6.86
C ARG A 187 24.13 -12.08 -6.96
N GLY A 188 24.92 -12.24 -7.98
CA GLY A 188 25.66 -13.48 -8.26
C GLY A 188 24.99 -14.41 -9.24
N GLY A 189 23.92 -13.96 -9.89
CA GLY A 189 23.16 -14.71 -10.90
C GLY A 189 21.91 -15.39 -10.33
N GLY A 190 20.95 -15.66 -11.21
CA GLY A 190 19.64 -16.21 -10.86
C GLY A 190 18.56 -15.17 -10.65
N THR A 191 17.38 -15.62 -10.28
CA THR A 191 16.18 -14.81 -10.23
C THR A 191 15.26 -15.25 -9.08
N VAL A 192 14.54 -14.31 -8.49
CA VAL A 192 13.43 -14.58 -7.58
C VAL A 192 12.15 -14.12 -8.27
N HIS A 193 11.18 -15.04 -8.40
CA HIS A 193 9.84 -14.76 -8.91
C HIS A 193 8.86 -14.68 -7.76
N ILE A 194 8.03 -13.64 -7.73
CA ILE A 194 7.03 -13.41 -6.68
C ILE A 194 5.66 -13.31 -7.31
N GLU A 195 4.74 -14.17 -6.87
CA GLU A 195 3.36 -14.19 -7.32
C GLU A 195 2.41 -14.11 -6.11
N GLU A 196 1.68 -13.00 -6.00
CA GLU A 196 0.62 -12.83 -5.01
C GLU A 196 -0.67 -13.42 -5.53
N ALA A 197 -0.97 -14.66 -5.14
CA ALA A 197 -2.22 -15.33 -5.46
C ALA A 197 -3.28 -15.06 -4.38
N ARG A 198 -4.55 -15.38 -4.65
CA ARG A 198 -5.68 -15.09 -3.76
C ARG A 198 -5.53 -15.65 -2.33
N ALA A 199 -4.95 -16.83 -2.19
CA ALA A 199 -4.85 -17.54 -0.91
C ALA A 199 -3.48 -17.43 -0.26
N THR A 200 -2.42 -17.32 -1.05
CA THR A 200 -1.03 -17.39 -0.62
C THR A 200 -0.13 -16.65 -1.61
N THR A 201 1.02 -16.19 -1.16
CA THR A 201 2.07 -15.73 -2.03
C THR A 201 3.02 -16.88 -2.32
N LEU A 202 3.31 -17.09 -3.60
CA LEU A 202 4.26 -18.08 -4.08
C LEU A 202 5.55 -17.38 -4.48
N ILE A 203 6.68 -17.92 -4.06
CA ILE A 203 8.00 -17.40 -4.38
C ILE A 203 8.85 -18.54 -4.90
N ASP A 204 9.39 -18.36 -6.12
CA ASP A 204 10.29 -19.31 -6.76
C ASP A 204 11.70 -18.71 -6.89
N VAL A 205 12.72 -19.52 -6.66
CA VAL A 205 14.12 -19.14 -6.70
C VAL A 205 14.85 -19.97 -7.75
N ASP A 206 15.39 -19.29 -8.76
CA ASP A 206 16.21 -19.88 -9.80
C ASP A 206 17.67 -19.42 -9.70
N THR A 207 18.63 -20.33 -9.86
CA THR A 207 20.06 -20.01 -9.86
C THR A 207 20.56 -19.43 -11.19
N GLY A 208 19.79 -19.53 -12.26
CA GLY A 208 20.30 -19.31 -13.60
C GLY A 208 21.35 -20.39 -13.99
N THR A 209 22.20 -20.07 -14.96
CA THR A 209 23.25 -20.97 -15.42
C THR A 209 24.53 -20.76 -14.60
N PRO A 210 24.96 -21.72 -13.76
CA PRO A 210 26.20 -21.58 -13.00
C PRO A 210 27.41 -21.53 -13.95
N GLU A 211 28.20 -20.46 -13.87
CA GLU A 211 29.38 -20.30 -14.72
C GLU A 211 30.56 -21.22 -14.31
N SER A 212 30.62 -21.64 -13.05
CA SER A 212 31.67 -22.55 -12.54
C SER A 212 31.38 -23.10 -11.15
N GLY A 213 31.92 -24.25 -10.81
CA GLY A 213 31.89 -24.83 -9.46
C GLY A 213 30.87 -25.93 -9.26
N SER A 214 30.67 -26.35 -8.00
CA SER A 214 29.69 -27.39 -7.66
C SER A 214 28.28 -26.79 -7.66
N ALA A 215 27.32 -27.45 -8.32
CA ALA A 215 25.91 -27.07 -8.36
C ALA A 215 25.32 -26.83 -6.95
N GLU A 216 25.69 -27.66 -5.97
CA GLU A 216 25.24 -27.52 -4.58
C GLU A 216 25.74 -26.22 -3.92
N ARG A 217 26.98 -25.78 -4.22
CA ARG A 217 27.47 -24.50 -3.71
C ARG A 217 26.79 -23.32 -4.35
N ALA A 218 26.57 -23.38 -5.66
CA ALA A 218 25.83 -22.35 -6.39
C ALA A 218 24.40 -22.24 -5.87
N ALA A 219 23.68 -23.36 -5.71
CA ALA A 219 22.33 -23.41 -5.13
C ALA A 219 22.28 -22.82 -3.70
N LEU A 220 23.24 -23.19 -2.83
CA LEU A 220 23.28 -22.65 -1.48
C LEU A 220 23.57 -21.14 -1.47
N ALA A 221 24.46 -20.66 -2.34
CA ALA A 221 24.77 -19.23 -2.43
C ALA A 221 23.55 -18.44 -2.95
N ALA A 222 22.89 -18.90 -4.01
CA ALA A 222 21.68 -18.31 -4.56
C ALA A 222 20.55 -18.27 -3.51
N ASN A 223 20.27 -19.40 -2.84
CA ASN A 223 19.25 -19.49 -1.82
C ASN A 223 19.50 -18.53 -0.64
N ARG A 224 20.74 -18.35 -0.22
CA ARG A 224 21.08 -17.38 0.84
C ARG A 224 20.91 -15.94 0.39
N ALA A 225 21.29 -15.61 -0.84
CA ALA A 225 21.06 -14.30 -1.43
C ALA A 225 19.55 -14.03 -1.58
N ALA A 226 18.80 -15.04 -2.07
CA ALA A 226 17.35 -14.99 -2.20
C ALA A 226 16.66 -14.77 -0.85
N ALA A 227 17.11 -15.41 0.23
CA ALA A 227 16.53 -15.24 1.56
C ALA A 227 16.52 -13.76 2.01
N GLY A 228 17.62 -13.03 1.81
CA GLY A 228 17.70 -11.61 2.10
C GLY A 228 16.80 -10.76 1.20
N LEU A 229 16.80 -11.05 -0.11
CA LEU A 229 15.95 -10.36 -1.08
C LEU A 229 14.46 -10.59 -0.80
N ILE A 230 14.06 -11.83 -0.53
CA ILE A 230 12.67 -12.20 -0.22
C ILE A 230 12.18 -11.45 1.03
N ALA A 231 12.93 -11.47 2.12
CA ALA A 231 12.57 -10.77 3.35
C ALA A 231 12.37 -9.26 3.09
N ARG A 232 13.27 -8.64 2.32
CA ARG A 232 13.13 -7.24 1.90
C ARG A 232 11.88 -7.02 1.05
N GLN A 233 11.59 -7.90 0.08
CA GLN A 233 10.42 -7.74 -0.80
C GLN A 233 9.10 -7.94 -0.07
N LEU A 234 9.01 -8.88 0.86
CA LEU A 234 7.84 -9.05 1.71
C LEU A 234 7.49 -7.76 2.47
N ARG A 235 8.53 -7.09 2.99
CA ARG A 235 8.38 -5.83 3.69
C ARG A 235 8.07 -4.67 2.73
N LEU A 236 8.85 -4.50 1.66
CA LEU A 236 8.75 -3.41 0.70
C LEU A 236 7.37 -3.36 0.03
N ARG A 237 6.84 -4.53 -0.36
CA ARG A 237 5.53 -4.69 -1.00
C ARG A 237 4.37 -4.81 -0.02
N ASN A 238 4.65 -4.84 1.30
CA ASN A 238 3.69 -5.13 2.35
C ASN A 238 2.91 -6.44 2.11
N ILE A 239 3.60 -7.47 1.60
CA ILE A 239 2.99 -8.79 1.39
C ILE A 239 2.67 -9.41 2.75
N GLY A 240 1.44 -9.88 2.93
CA GLY A 240 1.01 -10.51 4.17
C GLY A 240 0.11 -11.71 3.94
N GLY A 241 0.01 -12.58 4.94
CA GLY A 241 -0.67 -13.86 4.88
C GLY A 241 0.30 -15.03 4.74
N PRO A 242 -0.18 -16.20 4.29
CA PRO A 242 0.68 -17.36 4.02
C PRO A 242 1.63 -17.08 2.85
N VAL A 243 2.86 -17.51 2.96
CA VAL A 243 3.90 -17.43 1.92
C VAL A 243 4.56 -18.79 1.81
N VAL A 244 4.71 -19.29 0.59
CA VAL A 244 5.42 -20.53 0.26
C VAL A 244 6.59 -20.17 -0.62
N ILE A 245 7.78 -20.62 -0.24
CA ILE A 245 9.03 -20.34 -0.95
C ILE A 245 9.61 -21.65 -1.45
N ASP A 246 9.74 -21.77 -2.77
CA ASP A 246 10.47 -22.83 -3.44
C ASP A 246 11.92 -22.37 -3.66
N PHE A 247 12.80 -22.88 -2.83
CA PHE A 247 14.24 -22.65 -2.96
C PHE A 247 14.86 -23.68 -3.88
N VAL A 248 15.92 -23.30 -4.57
CA VAL A 248 16.72 -24.26 -5.37
C VAL A 248 17.06 -25.49 -4.54
N GLY A 249 16.81 -26.69 -5.09
CA GLY A 249 16.94 -27.95 -4.38
C GLY A 249 18.30 -28.13 -3.70
N LEU A 250 18.26 -28.58 -2.46
CA LEU A 250 19.43 -28.90 -1.65
C LEU A 250 19.23 -30.29 -1.03
N ASP A 251 20.16 -31.21 -1.31
CA ASP A 251 20.06 -32.60 -0.81
C ASP A 251 20.40 -32.70 0.67
N ARG A 252 21.40 -31.92 1.13
CA ARG A 252 21.92 -32.02 2.48
C ARG A 252 21.08 -31.24 3.48
N ARG A 253 20.64 -31.91 4.55
CA ARG A 253 19.90 -31.26 5.65
C ARG A 253 20.64 -30.05 6.21
N ALA A 254 21.98 -30.14 6.37
CA ALA A 254 22.79 -29.03 6.87
C ALA A 254 22.77 -27.78 5.95
N ALA A 255 22.65 -27.97 4.61
CA ALA A 255 22.52 -26.88 3.66
C ALA A 255 21.13 -26.24 3.76
N ARG A 256 20.07 -27.04 3.89
CA ARG A 256 18.71 -26.56 4.12
C ARG A 256 18.59 -25.73 5.41
N GLU A 257 19.20 -26.18 6.51
CA GLU A 257 19.21 -25.41 7.76
C GLU A 257 19.95 -24.06 7.63
N ARG A 258 21.01 -23.98 6.83
CA ARG A 258 21.71 -22.71 6.56
C ARG A 258 20.80 -21.73 5.82
N VAL A 259 19.98 -22.19 4.87
CA VAL A 259 19.01 -21.34 4.16
C VAL A 259 17.91 -20.88 5.12
N ARG A 260 17.36 -21.80 5.93
CA ARG A 260 16.35 -21.47 6.93
C ARG A 260 16.84 -20.41 7.92
N HIS A 261 18.05 -20.57 8.46
CA HIS A 261 18.66 -19.57 9.36
C HIS A 261 18.93 -18.23 8.67
N ALA A 262 19.34 -18.24 7.38
CA ALA A 262 19.54 -17.00 6.63
C ALA A 262 18.22 -16.25 6.45
N LEU A 263 17.12 -16.96 6.14
CA LEU A 263 15.80 -16.35 6.02
C LEU A 263 15.30 -15.84 7.39
N GLU A 264 15.44 -16.62 8.45
CA GLU A 264 15.05 -16.24 9.81
C GLU A 264 15.78 -14.96 10.27
N ALA A 265 17.08 -14.90 10.02
CA ALA A 265 17.89 -13.71 10.33
C ALA A 265 17.47 -12.47 9.50
N ALA A 266 17.14 -12.66 8.22
CA ALA A 266 16.67 -11.59 7.35
C ALA A 266 15.27 -11.06 7.76
N LEU A 267 14.40 -11.93 8.30
CA LEU A 267 13.06 -11.57 8.78
C LEU A 267 13.05 -10.95 10.18
N ALA A 268 14.14 -11.05 10.95
CA ALA A 268 14.18 -10.65 12.36
C ALA A 268 13.79 -9.19 12.62
N ASN A 269 14.13 -8.29 11.68
CA ASN A 269 13.84 -6.86 11.77
C ASN A 269 12.53 -6.45 11.08
N ASP A 270 11.70 -7.40 10.64
CA ASP A 270 10.40 -7.07 10.06
C ASP A 270 9.41 -6.71 11.19
N PRO A 271 8.88 -5.47 11.19
CA PRO A 271 7.94 -5.03 12.24
C PRO A 271 6.62 -5.80 12.24
N ALA A 272 6.29 -6.54 11.16
CA ALA A 272 5.15 -7.44 11.12
C ALA A 272 5.39 -8.77 11.88
N LYS A 273 6.65 -9.06 12.27
CA LYS A 273 7.04 -10.27 13.01
C LYS A 273 6.53 -11.56 12.34
N PRO A 274 7.00 -11.86 11.12
CA PRO A 274 6.60 -13.07 10.42
C PRO A 274 7.02 -14.31 11.21
N GLN A 275 6.19 -15.36 11.09
CA GLN A 275 6.46 -16.67 11.71
C GLN A 275 6.96 -17.64 10.64
N LEU A 276 8.19 -18.08 10.76
CA LEU A 276 8.76 -19.11 9.91
C LEU A 276 8.31 -20.50 10.42
N LEU A 277 7.54 -21.23 9.60
CA LEU A 277 6.98 -22.53 9.97
C LEU A 277 7.96 -23.68 9.67
N GLY A 278 8.85 -23.50 8.68
CA GLY A 278 9.89 -24.46 8.35
C GLY A 278 9.70 -25.13 6.98
N TRP A 279 10.43 -26.23 6.77
CA TRP A 279 10.38 -27.00 5.53
C TRP A 279 9.19 -27.94 5.46
N THR A 280 8.50 -27.92 4.33
CA THR A 280 7.45 -28.89 4.01
C THR A 280 8.03 -30.23 3.54
N ARG A 281 7.17 -31.23 3.39
CA ARG A 281 7.55 -32.53 2.79
C ARG A 281 7.92 -32.41 1.32
N LEU A 282 7.39 -31.39 0.62
CA LEU A 282 7.70 -31.13 -0.78
C LEU A 282 9.02 -30.38 -0.97
N GLY A 283 9.65 -29.89 0.11
CA GLY A 283 10.93 -29.18 0.05
C GLY A 283 10.80 -27.65 -0.02
N HIS A 284 9.59 -27.10 0.16
CA HIS A 284 9.38 -25.65 0.23
C HIS A 284 9.53 -25.15 1.68
N ILE A 285 9.80 -23.86 1.86
CA ILE A 285 9.67 -23.21 3.16
C ILE A 285 8.33 -22.50 3.25
N GLU A 286 7.66 -22.67 4.37
CA GLU A 286 6.42 -21.96 4.70
C GLU A 286 6.66 -20.91 5.78
N LEU A 287 6.05 -19.75 5.61
CA LEU A 287 5.96 -18.72 6.62
C LEU A 287 4.60 -18.02 6.59
N VAL A 288 4.23 -17.39 7.69
CA VAL A 288 3.05 -16.52 7.79
C VAL A 288 3.52 -15.14 8.23
N ARG A 289 3.25 -14.13 7.41
CA ARG A 289 3.48 -12.73 7.75
C ARG A 289 2.16 -12.06 8.09
N PRO A 290 1.98 -11.53 9.31
CA PRO A 290 0.77 -10.78 9.65
C PRO A 290 0.49 -9.64 8.66
N ARG A 291 -0.77 -9.47 8.26
CA ARG A 291 -1.18 -8.40 7.33
C ARG A 291 -1.21 -7.06 8.06
N ARG A 292 -0.57 -6.06 7.47
CA ARG A 292 -0.52 -4.66 7.94
C ARG A 292 -1.16 -3.70 6.92
N GLY A 293 -2.38 -4.03 6.46
CA GLY A 293 -3.06 -3.28 5.42
C GLY A 293 -2.96 -3.96 4.04
N ARG A 294 -3.20 -3.21 2.99
CA ARG A 294 -3.12 -3.66 1.59
C ARG A 294 -1.67 -3.90 1.19
N SER A 295 -1.43 -4.91 0.35
CA SER A 295 -0.15 -5.00 -0.35
C SER A 295 -0.06 -3.91 -1.43
N LEU A 296 1.16 -3.68 -1.89
CA LEU A 296 1.39 -2.72 -2.97
C LEU A 296 0.65 -3.13 -4.26
N ALA A 297 0.63 -4.43 -4.55
CA ALA A 297 -0.12 -4.97 -5.68
C ALA A 297 -1.63 -4.73 -5.53
N ASP A 298 -2.21 -4.99 -4.36
CA ASP A 298 -3.63 -4.73 -4.10
C ASP A 298 -4.01 -3.24 -4.23
N ALA A 299 -3.06 -2.34 -3.96
CA ALA A 299 -3.29 -0.90 -4.04
C ALA A 299 -3.19 -0.35 -5.47
N LEU A 300 -2.37 -0.98 -6.32
CA LEU A 300 -1.96 -0.40 -7.62
C LEU A 300 -2.31 -1.25 -8.84
N LEU A 301 -2.50 -2.57 -8.68
CA LEU A 301 -2.79 -3.50 -9.79
C LEU A 301 -4.26 -3.93 -9.80
N GLU A 302 -4.75 -4.29 -10.97
CA GLU A 302 -6.05 -4.91 -11.11
C GLU A 302 -6.07 -6.32 -10.48
N PRO A 303 -7.20 -6.75 -9.91
CA PRO A 303 -7.29 -8.08 -9.30
C PRO A 303 -6.92 -9.19 -10.28
N ASN A 304 -6.03 -10.09 -9.85
CA ASN A 304 -5.53 -11.22 -10.64
C ASN A 304 -4.89 -10.82 -11.98
N SER A 305 -4.37 -9.62 -12.06
CA SER A 305 -3.71 -9.08 -13.24
C SER A 305 -2.42 -8.36 -12.84
N ARG A 306 -1.55 -8.16 -13.82
CA ARG A 306 -0.36 -7.30 -13.68
C ARG A 306 -0.59 -5.90 -14.23
N ALA A 307 -1.76 -5.66 -14.82
CA ALA A 307 -2.15 -4.35 -15.30
C ALA A 307 -2.35 -3.40 -14.11
N ARG A 308 -1.92 -2.16 -14.30
CA ARG A 308 -2.17 -1.10 -13.31
C ARG A 308 -3.65 -0.76 -13.26
N GLN A 309 -4.18 -0.53 -12.09
CA GLN A 309 -5.53 0.03 -11.95
C GLN A 309 -5.62 1.38 -12.67
N PRO A 310 -6.62 1.62 -13.51
CA PRO A 310 -6.76 2.92 -14.20
C PRO A 310 -6.77 4.12 -13.26
N VAL A 311 -7.35 3.96 -12.06
CA VAL A 311 -7.34 5.00 -11.02
C VAL A 311 -5.92 5.23 -10.46
N ALA A 312 -5.11 4.20 -10.33
CA ALA A 312 -3.72 4.33 -9.88
C ALA A 312 -2.86 5.07 -10.92
N VAL A 313 -3.07 4.75 -12.20
CA VAL A 313 -2.41 5.46 -13.31
C VAL A 313 -2.90 6.91 -13.40
N ALA A 314 -4.19 7.17 -13.16
CA ALA A 314 -4.74 8.53 -13.12
C ALA A 314 -4.07 9.38 -12.04
N HIS A 315 -3.92 8.87 -10.82
CA HIS A 315 -3.20 9.58 -9.75
C HIS A 315 -1.73 9.79 -10.09
N GLU A 316 -1.06 8.81 -10.68
CA GLU A 316 0.33 8.96 -11.15
C GLU A 316 0.46 10.07 -12.20
N ALA A 317 -0.48 10.13 -13.15
CA ALA A 317 -0.54 11.21 -14.14
C ALA A 317 -0.71 12.59 -13.48
N LEU A 318 -1.57 12.71 -12.46
CA LEU A 318 -1.76 13.94 -11.71
C LEU A 318 -0.51 14.34 -10.90
N HIS A 319 0.18 13.38 -10.29
CA HIS A 319 1.47 13.60 -9.62
C HIS A 319 2.52 14.14 -10.59
N ARG A 320 2.69 13.50 -11.75
CA ARG A 320 3.64 13.93 -12.76
C ARG A 320 3.28 15.31 -13.32
N LEU A 321 2.00 15.53 -13.63
CA LEU A 321 1.54 16.82 -14.12
C LEU A 321 1.78 17.93 -13.09
N GLN A 322 1.57 17.69 -11.80
CA GLN A 322 1.88 18.65 -10.75
C GLN A 322 3.37 19.02 -10.72
N ARG A 323 4.27 18.06 -10.90
CA ARG A 323 5.73 18.31 -10.98
C ARG A 323 6.09 19.15 -12.21
N GLU A 324 5.56 18.75 -13.38
CA GLU A 324 5.79 19.49 -14.63
C GLU A 324 5.26 20.94 -14.54
N ALA A 325 4.08 21.14 -13.95
CA ALA A 325 3.51 22.46 -13.76
C ALA A 325 4.28 23.33 -12.76
N ARG A 326 4.95 22.73 -11.78
CA ARG A 326 5.88 23.45 -10.89
C ARG A 326 7.16 23.86 -11.61
N ALA A 327 7.68 22.99 -12.47
CA ALA A 327 8.87 23.28 -13.27
C ALA A 327 8.59 24.35 -14.34
N ASN A 328 7.38 24.38 -14.91
CA ASN A 328 6.97 25.39 -15.90
C ASN A 328 5.57 25.97 -15.57
N PRO A 329 5.50 26.94 -14.65
CA PRO A 329 4.23 27.52 -14.20
C PRO A 329 3.44 28.28 -15.28
N ALA A 330 4.10 28.72 -16.33
CA ALA A 330 3.47 29.49 -17.43
C ALA A 330 2.75 28.59 -18.45
N ALA A 331 3.13 27.32 -18.56
CA ALA A 331 2.58 26.39 -19.54
C ALA A 331 1.13 26.01 -19.22
N ASN A 332 0.31 25.93 -20.26
CA ASN A 332 -0.96 25.21 -20.21
C ASN A 332 -0.70 23.74 -20.54
N TRP A 333 -1.41 22.84 -19.88
CA TRP A 333 -1.14 21.43 -19.97
C TRP A 333 -2.33 20.65 -20.52
N ARG A 334 -2.05 19.65 -21.33
CA ARG A 334 -2.97 18.58 -21.67
C ARG A 334 -2.43 17.23 -21.23
N LEU A 335 -3.34 16.35 -20.85
CA LEU A 335 -3.08 14.99 -20.46
C LEU A 335 -3.72 14.06 -21.48
N ILE A 336 -2.89 13.34 -22.21
CA ILE A 336 -3.31 12.33 -23.19
C ILE A 336 -3.22 10.99 -22.47
N ALA A 337 -4.35 10.32 -22.27
CA ALA A 337 -4.40 9.12 -21.43
C ALA A 337 -5.16 8.00 -22.13
N ALA A 338 -4.83 6.75 -21.77
CA ALA A 338 -5.61 5.59 -22.15
C ALA A 338 -7.10 5.80 -21.84
N PRO A 339 -8.04 5.29 -22.64
CA PRO A 339 -9.47 5.53 -22.42
C PRO A 339 -9.97 5.21 -21.00
N ALA A 340 -9.48 4.11 -20.40
CA ALA A 340 -9.83 3.73 -19.03
C ALA A 340 -9.27 4.72 -18.00
N VAL A 341 -8.05 5.24 -18.20
CA VAL A 341 -7.41 6.24 -17.35
C VAL A 341 -8.13 7.58 -17.48
N ALA A 342 -8.49 8.00 -18.70
CA ALA A 342 -9.28 9.20 -18.95
C ALA A 342 -10.67 9.10 -18.29
N ALA A 343 -11.29 7.93 -18.30
CA ALA A 343 -12.54 7.68 -17.56
C ALA A 343 -12.33 7.79 -16.04
N ALA A 344 -11.25 7.21 -15.50
CA ALA A 344 -10.91 7.33 -14.09
C ALA A 344 -10.67 8.78 -13.65
N LEU A 345 -9.99 9.60 -14.47
CA LEU A 345 -9.78 11.03 -14.23
C LEU A 345 -11.09 11.84 -14.17
N ARG A 346 -12.11 11.44 -14.95
CA ARG A 346 -13.44 12.06 -14.93
C ARG A 346 -14.39 11.46 -13.88
N GLY A 347 -14.03 10.31 -13.31
CA GLY A 347 -14.79 9.55 -12.32
C GLY A 347 -14.12 9.52 -10.94
N ALA A 348 -13.54 8.39 -10.57
CA ALA A 348 -12.97 8.16 -9.24
C ALA A 348 -11.87 9.15 -8.84
N ALA A 349 -11.04 9.60 -9.79
CA ALA A 349 -9.99 10.59 -9.55
C ALA A 349 -10.43 12.05 -9.85
N ALA A 350 -11.72 12.30 -10.18
CA ALA A 350 -12.21 13.63 -10.49
C ALA A 350 -12.00 14.66 -9.35
N PRO A 351 -12.19 14.32 -8.07
CA PRO A 351 -11.88 15.24 -6.97
C PRO A 351 -10.40 15.65 -6.94
N ALA A 352 -9.50 14.72 -7.21
CA ALA A 352 -8.06 14.98 -7.28
C ALA A 352 -7.69 15.89 -8.46
N LEU A 353 -8.28 15.64 -9.62
CA LEU A 353 -8.13 16.49 -10.80
C LEU A 353 -8.61 17.92 -10.51
N GLN A 354 -9.80 18.07 -9.92
CA GLN A 354 -10.37 19.37 -9.57
C GLN A 354 -9.50 20.13 -8.56
N ALA A 355 -8.95 19.42 -7.57
CA ALA A 355 -8.01 20.01 -6.61
C ALA A 355 -6.74 20.54 -7.30
N LEU A 356 -6.20 19.79 -8.28
CA LEU A 356 -5.05 20.23 -9.07
C LEU A 356 -5.39 21.43 -9.94
N GLU A 357 -6.52 21.42 -10.64
CA GLU A 357 -6.98 22.56 -11.46
C GLU A 357 -7.17 23.83 -10.62
N THR A 358 -7.74 23.68 -9.41
CA THR A 358 -7.91 24.80 -8.47
C THR A 358 -6.55 25.35 -8.03
N ARG A 359 -5.59 24.48 -7.72
CA ARG A 359 -4.22 24.88 -7.35
C ARG A 359 -3.49 25.59 -8.48
N LEU A 360 -3.67 25.15 -9.72
CA LEU A 360 -3.06 25.75 -10.90
C LEU A 360 -3.79 27.00 -11.41
N GLY A 361 -5.02 27.24 -10.95
CA GLY A 361 -5.89 28.31 -11.42
C GLY A 361 -6.35 28.15 -12.89
N ARG A 362 -6.28 26.95 -13.43
CA ARG A 362 -6.59 26.66 -14.84
C ARG A 362 -7.09 25.23 -15.03
N ARG A 363 -7.83 25.00 -16.12
CA ARG A 363 -8.32 23.68 -16.51
C ARG A 363 -7.23 22.87 -17.21
N ILE A 364 -7.30 21.56 -17.03
CA ILE A 364 -6.43 20.58 -17.68
C ILE A 364 -7.25 19.88 -18.75
N ALA A 365 -6.78 19.97 -20.01
CA ALA A 365 -7.40 19.24 -21.11
C ALA A 365 -7.10 17.75 -20.98
N ILE A 366 -8.15 16.90 -20.96
CA ILE A 366 -8.01 15.45 -20.93
C ILE A 366 -8.45 14.89 -22.27
N GLU A 367 -7.51 14.28 -22.98
CA GLU A 367 -7.72 13.63 -24.29
C GLU A 367 -7.55 12.12 -24.14
N ALA A 368 -8.40 11.35 -24.82
CA ALA A 368 -8.22 9.91 -24.92
C ALA A 368 -7.17 9.62 -26.01
N GLY A 369 -6.08 8.97 -25.60
CA GLY A 369 -4.99 8.57 -26.49
C GLY A 369 -5.13 7.13 -26.99
N PRO A 370 -4.30 6.72 -27.97
CA PRO A 370 -4.29 5.36 -28.52
C PRO A 370 -3.62 4.34 -27.59
N ASP A 371 -2.86 4.77 -26.59
CA ASP A 371 -2.23 3.88 -25.62
C ASP A 371 -3.29 3.12 -24.82
N ARG A 372 -2.99 1.88 -24.48
CA ARG A 372 -3.92 1.00 -23.75
C ARG A 372 -3.81 1.15 -22.23
N GLU A 373 -2.67 1.56 -21.70
CA GLU A 373 -2.40 1.53 -20.25
C GLU A 373 -1.70 2.79 -19.72
N GLY A 374 -1.20 3.68 -20.59
CA GLY A 374 -0.34 4.78 -20.21
C GLY A 374 -0.98 6.16 -20.29
N PHE A 375 -0.14 7.17 -20.13
CA PHE A 375 -0.47 8.58 -20.32
C PHE A 375 0.75 9.36 -20.77
N ASP A 376 0.49 10.49 -21.47
CA ASP A 376 1.46 11.52 -21.81
C ASP A 376 1.01 12.88 -21.32
N ILE A 377 1.97 13.74 -20.99
CA ILE A 377 1.75 15.13 -20.58
C ILE A 377 2.44 16.01 -21.59
N ALA A 378 1.68 16.93 -22.19
CA ALA A 378 2.20 17.87 -23.17
C ALA A 378 1.74 19.30 -22.87
N PRO A 379 2.56 20.32 -23.14
CA PRO A 379 2.09 21.70 -23.16
C PRO A 379 1.09 21.90 -24.32
N LEU A 380 0.13 22.78 -24.08
CA LEU A 380 -0.84 23.24 -25.08
C LEU A 380 -0.25 24.36 -25.94
#